data_ce6547b7962c211a1a5920135d93ee86
#
_entry.id   ce6547b7962c211a1a5920135d93ee86
#
_cell.length_a   1.000
_cell.length_b   1.000
_cell.length_c   1.000
_cell.angle_alpha   90.00
_cell.angle_beta   90.00
_cell.angle_gamma   90.00
#
_symmetry.space_group_name_H-M   'P 1'
#
loop_
_entity.id
_entity.type
_entity.pdbx_description
1 polymer ?
#
loop_
_entity_poly.entity_id
_entity_poly.type
_entity_poly.pdbx_seq_one_letter_code
_entity_poly.pdbx_strand_id
1 'polypeptide(L)'
;GTVTGLVLLCLITSLVGSWRTLNYTALMVMHEALVMRMLLSKTSQLGSAMKRDISLGDAVATTGDDPENLGMWMVSLCNLLAYVPAMILVIYLMLTQSLSLGLTILVALPIITVLISWISKLIEKRIRTIREENGELTNVATDAVVGLRILRGIGGENAFNERYRAQSQRVKQAGIEAAPSQAALAVFSEAAPTLLTAAVVALGAQQVLSGQLQPGQLLTFFGYTSFLLLPMRAI
;
A
#
# COMPACT_ATOMS: atom_id res chain seq x y z
N GLY A 1 16.52 5.23 37.81
CA GLY A 1 15.68 6.26 37.21
C GLY A 1 15.51 6.13 35.71
N THR A 2 16.61 6.13 34.92
CA THR A 2 16.54 6.16 33.43
C THR A 2 16.04 4.84 32.83
N VAL A 3 16.45 3.71 33.36
CA VAL A 3 16.03 2.37 32.87
C VAL A 3 14.54 2.12 33.12
N THR A 4 14.05 2.48 34.30
CA THR A 4 12.61 2.41 34.61
C THR A 4 11.77 3.31 33.72
N GLY A 5 12.25 4.51 33.39
CA GLY A 5 11.61 5.41 32.45
C GLY A 5 11.52 4.82 31.04
N LEU A 6 12.60 4.23 30.54
CA LEU A 6 12.62 3.56 29.24
C LEU A 6 11.66 2.36 29.18
N VAL A 7 11.63 1.53 30.22
CA VAL A 7 10.70 0.39 30.29
C VAL A 7 9.24 0.86 30.30
N LEU A 8 8.92 1.89 31.09
CA LEU A 8 7.58 2.48 31.09
C LEU A 8 7.20 3.05 29.71
N LEU A 9 8.11 3.73 29.05
CA LEU A 9 7.88 4.29 27.71
C LEU A 9 7.65 3.18 26.67
N CYS A 10 8.41 2.09 26.73
CA CYS A 10 8.20 0.91 25.89
C CYS A 10 6.86 0.25 26.15
N LEU A 11 6.43 0.14 27.41
CA LEU A 11 5.12 -0.40 27.76
C LEU A 11 3.98 0.49 27.25
N ILE A 12 4.09 1.80 27.44
CA ILE A 12 3.08 2.78 26.94
C ILE A 12 2.99 2.71 25.41
N THR A 13 4.10 2.75 24.70
CA THR A 13 4.11 2.66 23.23
C THR A 13 3.54 1.34 22.72
N SER A 14 3.82 0.23 23.40
CA SER A 14 3.26 -1.08 23.07
C SER A 14 1.75 -1.13 23.30
N LEU A 15 1.27 -0.60 24.43
CA LEU A 15 -0.17 -0.53 24.74
C LEU A 15 -0.92 0.37 23.76
N VAL A 16 -0.38 1.55 23.46
CA VAL A 16 -0.97 2.49 22.47
C VAL A 16 -0.95 1.87 21.07
N GLY A 17 0.11 1.16 20.69
CA GLY A 17 0.20 0.44 19.43
C GLY A 17 -0.85 -0.67 19.31
N SER A 18 -1.01 -1.46 20.36
CA SER A 18 -2.04 -2.52 20.40
C SER A 18 -3.46 -1.94 20.35
N TRP A 19 -3.71 -0.89 21.12
CA TRP A 19 -5.01 -0.20 21.11
C TRP A 19 -5.32 0.43 19.75
N ARG A 20 -4.30 1.01 19.10
CA ARG A 20 -4.42 1.54 17.73
C ARG A 20 -4.80 0.42 16.75
N THR A 21 -4.13 -0.73 16.81
CA THR A 21 -4.40 -1.87 15.91
C THR A 21 -5.82 -2.42 16.10
N LEU A 22 -6.28 -2.55 17.35
CA LEU A 22 -7.64 -2.98 17.65
C LEU A 22 -8.68 -2.01 17.08
N ASN A 23 -8.51 -0.70 17.29
CA ASN A 23 -9.43 0.31 16.75
C ASN A 23 -9.40 0.36 15.22
N TYR A 24 -8.23 0.20 14.61
CA TYR A 24 -8.06 0.14 13.17
C TYR A 24 -8.85 -1.02 12.57
N THR A 25 -8.67 -2.23 13.11
CA THR A 25 -9.38 -3.42 12.65
C THR A 25 -10.89 -3.29 12.88
N ALA A 26 -11.30 -2.77 14.03
CA ALA A 26 -12.71 -2.54 14.34
C ALA A 26 -13.35 -1.52 13.36
N LEU A 27 -12.68 -0.41 13.08
CA LEU A 27 -13.14 0.59 12.11
C LEU A 27 -13.26 0.00 10.70
N MET A 28 -12.29 -0.78 10.25
CA MET A 28 -12.30 -1.42 8.95
C MET A 28 -13.51 -2.37 8.82
N VAL A 29 -13.69 -3.26 9.78
CA VAL A 29 -14.81 -4.24 9.79
C VAL A 29 -16.17 -3.53 9.89
N MET A 30 -16.28 -2.50 10.75
CA MET A 30 -17.53 -1.74 10.89
C MET A 30 -17.88 -0.99 9.61
N HIS A 31 -16.90 -0.39 8.95
CA HIS A 31 -17.10 0.34 7.71
C HIS A 31 -17.52 -0.60 6.59
N GLU A 32 -16.84 -1.74 6.42
CA GLU A 32 -17.18 -2.77 5.46
C GLU A 32 -18.62 -3.27 5.68
N ALA A 33 -18.98 -3.61 6.92
CA ALA A 33 -20.33 -4.04 7.26
C ALA A 33 -21.39 -2.96 6.99
N LEU A 34 -21.08 -1.68 7.23
CA LEU A 34 -21.98 -0.56 6.93
C LEU A 34 -22.23 -0.41 5.44
N VAL A 35 -21.15 -0.38 4.65
CA VAL A 35 -21.23 -0.26 3.18
C VAL A 35 -21.99 -1.44 2.61
N MET A 36 -21.69 -2.67 3.05
CA MET A 36 -22.38 -3.87 2.63
C MET A 36 -23.89 -3.80 2.92
N ARG A 37 -24.29 -3.36 4.13
CA ARG A 37 -25.70 -3.16 4.48
C ARG A 37 -26.37 -2.12 3.60
N MET A 38 -25.68 -0.99 3.31
CA MET A 38 -26.21 0.04 2.44
C MET A 38 -26.42 -0.48 1.02
N LEU A 39 -25.43 -1.19 0.47
CA LEU A 39 -25.53 -1.81 -0.86
C LEU A 39 -26.66 -2.83 -0.93
N LEU A 40 -26.73 -3.76 0.04
CA LEU A 40 -27.79 -4.77 0.09
C LEU A 40 -29.19 -4.16 0.25
N SER A 41 -29.32 -3.09 1.05
CA SER A 41 -30.60 -2.40 1.20
C SER A 41 -31.03 -1.72 -0.10
N LYS A 42 -30.11 -1.08 -0.82
CA LYS A 42 -30.35 -0.44 -2.12
C LYS A 42 -30.66 -1.45 -3.21
N THR A 43 -29.90 -2.54 -3.31
CA THR A 43 -30.17 -3.62 -4.27
C THR A 43 -31.53 -4.27 -4.02
N SER A 44 -31.92 -4.47 -2.77
CA SER A 44 -33.24 -4.97 -2.40
C SER A 44 -34.38 -4.01 -2.78
N GLN A 45 -34.18 -2.68 -2.63
CA GLN A 45 -35.17 -1.67 -3.01
C GLN A 45 -35.31 -1.55 -4.52
N LEU A 46 -34.23 -1.69 -5.29
CA LEU A 46 -34.25 -1.60 -6.77
C LEU A 46 -34.87 -2.83 -7.43
N GLY A 47 -34.82 -3.99 -6.77
CA GLY A 47 -35.50 -5.21 -7.23
C GLY A 47 -35.23 -5.53 -8.70
N SER A 48 -36.34 -5.70 -9.48
CA SER A 48 -36.27 -6.01 -10.92
C SER A 48 -35.77 -4.86 -11.80
N ALA A 49 -35.81 -3.61 -11.32
CA ALA A 49 -35.32 -2.45 -12.07
C ALA A 49 -33.79 -2.52 -12.24
N MET A 50 -33.07 -3.11 -11.28
CA MET A 50 -31.62 -3.29 -11.34
C MET A 50 -31.17 -4.17 -12.51
N LYS A 51 -31.97 -5.14 -12.94
CA LYS A 51 -31.68 -6.03 -14.10
C LYS A 51 -31.58 -5.30 -15.43
N ARG A 52 -32.10 -4.07 -15.53
CA ARG A 52 -32.09 -3.29 -16.78
C ARG A 52 -30.75 -2.57 -17.02
N ASP A 53 -30.08 -2.14 -15.96
CA ASP A 53 -28.96 -1.21 -16.08
C ASP A 53 -27.63 -1.78 -15.55
N ILE A 54 -27.67 -2.85 -14.74
CA ILE A 54 -26.48 -3.43 -14.09
C ILE A 54 -26.45 -4.94 -14.33
N SER A 55 -25.32 -5.46 -14.80
CA SER A 55 -25.11 -6.91 -14.92
C SER A 55 -25.06 -7.58 -13.54
N LEU A 56 -25.47 -8.85 -13.46
CA LEU A 56 -25.37 -9.61 -12.20
C LEU A 56 -23.90 -9.70 -11.72
N GLY A 57 -22.96 -9.76 -12.66
CA GLY A 57 -21.52 -9.78 -12.37
C GLY A 57 -21.04 -8.48 -11.74
N ASP A 58 -21.45 -7.33 -12.28
CA ASP A 58 -21.09 -6.02 -11.71
C ASP A 58 -21.70 -5.84 -10.31
N ALA A 59 -22.94 -6.32 -10.10
CA ALA A 59 -23.57 -6.26 -8.79
C ALA A 59 -22.82 -7.11 -7.75
N VAL A 60 -22.34 -8.28 -8.12
CA VAL A 60 -21.54 -9.16 -7.25
C VAL A 60 -20.16 -8.55 -6.99
N ALA A 61 -19.50 -8.00 -8.00
CA ALA A 61 -18.20 -7.33 -7.84
C ALA A 61 -18.30 -6.11 -6.91
N THR A 62 -19.33 -5.29 -7.08
CA THR A 62 -19.58 -4.10 -6.23
C THR A 62 -19.90 -4.48 -4.79
N THR A 63 -20.48 -5.66 -4.54
CA THR A 63 -20.74 -6.13 -3.17
C THR A 63 -19.58 -6.89 -2.54
N GLY A 64 -18.60 -7.35 -3.33
CA GLY A 64 -17.42 -8.07 -2.85
C GLY A 64 -16.24 -7.15 -2.55
N ASP A 65 -15.51 -6.75 -3.57
CA ASP A 65 -14.20 -6.10 -3.44
C ASP A 65 -14.29 -4.58 -3.13
N ASP A 66 -15.35 -3.89 -3.58
CA ASP A 66 -15.46 -2.43 -3.42
C ASP A 66 -15.56 -1.98 -1.96
N PRO A 67 -16.34 -2.63 -1.04
CA PRO A 67 -16.38 -2.26 0.36
C PRO A 67 -15.04 -2.39 1.06
N GLU A 68 -14.25 -3.41 0.74
CA GLU A 68 -12.90 -3.59 1.27
C GLU A 68 -11.97 -2.48 0.82
N ASN A 69 -11.98 -2.14 -0.47
CA ASN A 69 -11.21 -1.04 -1.02
C ASN A 69 -11.57 0.31 -0.37
N LEU A 70 -12.85 0.60 -0.18
CA LEU A 70 -13.30 1.81 0.52
C LEU A 70 -12.82 1.83 1.98
N GLY A 71 -12.83 0.70 2.66
CA GLY A 71 -12.28 0.56 4.02
C GLY A 71 -10.78 0.89 4.05
N MET A 72 -10.00 0.37 3.11
CA MET A 72 -8.57 0.67 2.98
C MET A 72 -8.30 2.16 2.70
N TRP A 73 -9.12 2.81 1.87
CA TRP A 73 -9.02 4.25 1.62
C TRP A 73 -9.26 5.08 2.90
N MET A 74 -10.29 4.75 3.66
CA MET A 74 -10.60 5.44 4.91
C MET A 74 -9.48 5.33 5.93
N VAL A 75 -8.90 4.14 6.04
CA VAL A 75 -7.76 3.88 6.89
C VAL A 75 -6.51 4.64 6.43
N SER A 76 -6.26 4.73 5.13
CA SER A 76 -5.16 5.51 4.57
C SER A 76 -5.31 6.99 4.90
N LEU A 77 -6.53 7.54 4.84
CA LEU A 77 -6.81 8.91 5.27
C LEU A 77 -6.54 9.11 6.77
N CYS A 78 -6.96 8.20 7.63
CA CYS A 78 -6.67 8.28 9.06
C CYS A 78 -5.16 8.21 9.35
N ASN A 79 -4.43 7.35 8.65
CA ASN A 79 -2.98 7.29 8.75
C ASN A 79 -2.31 8.59 8.29
N LEU A 80 -2.77 9.19 7.19
CA LEU A 80 -2.25 10.47 6.70
C LEU A 80 -2.45 11.58 7.73
N LEU A 81 -3.66 11.69 8.31
CA LEU A 81 -3.99 12.65 9.36
C LEU A 81 -3.13 12.47 10.63
N ALA A 82 -2.74 11.25 10.95
CA ALA A 82 -1.88 10.96 12.10
C ALA A 82 -0.39 11.22 11.80
N TYR A 83 0.09 10.80 10.63
CA TYR A 83 1.51 10.90 10.29
C TYR A 83 1.95 12.31 9.92
N VAL A 84 1.11 13.13 9.27
CA VAL A 84 1.49 14.47 8.83
C VAL A 84 1.87 15.38 10.01
N PRO A 85 1.05 15.52 11.08
CA PRO A 85 1.43 16.32 12.24
C PRO A 85 2.67 15.76 12.96
N ALA A 86 2.75 14.45 13.10
CA ALA A 86 3.89 13.80 13.75
C ALA A 86 5.19 14.02 12.96
N MET A 87 5.13 13.96 11.63
CA MET A 87 6.27 14.23 10.75
C MET A 87 6.74 15.69 10.86
N ILE A 88 5.81 16.64 10.89
CA ILE A 88 6.11 18.07 11.08
C ILE A 88 6.81 18.27 12.42
N LEU A 89 6.28 17.69 13.50
CA LEU A 89 6.87 17.77 14.82
C LEU A 89 8.30 17.19 14.86
N VAL A 90 8.50 16.01 14.29
CA VAL A 90 9.81 15.35 14.26
C VAL A 90 10.82 16.17 13.46
N ILE A 91 10.44 16.69 12.29
CA ILE A 91 11.30 17.56 11.48
C ILE A 91 11.67 18.82 12.27
N TYR A 92 10.71 19.43 12.95
CA TYR A 92 10.95 20.60 13.79
C TYR A 92 11.98 20.27 14.90
N LEU A 93 11.79 19.16 15.63
CA LEU A 93 12.73 18.72 16.67
C LEU A 93 14.14 18.45 16.12
N MET A 94 14.23 17.88 14.93
CA MET A 94 15.53 17.64 14.27
C MET A 94 16.23 18.94 13.90
N LEU A 95 15.50 19.93 13.35
CA LEU A 95 16.04 21.25 13.01
C LEU A 95 16.53 22.03 14.22
N THR A 96 15.87 21.87 15.37
CA THR A 96 16.32 22.52 16.63
C THR A 96 17.58 21.92 17.23
N GLN A 97 17.86 20.64 16.97
CA GLN A 97 19.06 19.96 17.46
C GLN A 97 20.28 20.11 16.54
N SER A 98 20.10 19.94 15.22
CA SER A 98 21.11 20.15 14.21
C SER A 98 20.47 20.61 12.90
N LEU A 99 20.75 21.86 12.52
CA LEU A 99 20.22 22.45 11.29
C LEU A 99 20.69 21.66 10.05
N SER A 100 21.94 21.20 10.05
CA SER A 100 22.52 20.45 8.94
C SER A 100 21.83 19.10 8.71
N LEU A 101 21.63 18.30 9.78
CA LEU A 101 20.97 16.99 9.68
C LEU A 101 19.47 17.15 9.41
N GLY A 102 18.83 18.11 10.07
CA GLY A 102 17.40 18.41 9.84
C GLY A 102 17.12 18.84 8.40
N LEU A 103 17.98 19.71 7.83
CA LEU A 103 17.85 20.15 6.44
C LEU A 103 18.09 19.02 5.45
N THR A 104 19.05 18.14 5.74
CA THR A 104 19.30 16.95 4.89
C THR A 104 18.05 16.10 4.76
N ILE A 105 17.37 15.84 5.87
CA ILE A 105 16.14 15.04 5.87
C ILE A 105 14.98 15.79 5.22
N LEU A 106 14.81 17.08 5.54
CA LEU A 106 13.74 17.93 4.99
C LEU A 106 13.80 17.98 3.45
N VAL A 107 14.99 17.95 2.87
CA VAL A 107 15.19 17.96 1.41
C VAL A 107 15.11 16.54 0.84
N ALA A 108 15.72 15.57 1.50
CA ALA A 108 15.79 14.19 0.99
C ALA A 108 14.42 13.50 0.95
N LEU A 109 13.57 13.70 1.97
CA LEU A 109 12.25 13.05 2.04
C LEU A 109 11.37 13.38 0.82
N PRO A 110 11.11 14.65 0.47
CA PRO A 110 10.28 14.95 -0.70
C PRO A 110 10.94 14.48 -2.00
N ILE A 111 12.27 14.54 -2.12
CA ILE A 111 12.97 14.04 -3.31
C ILE A 111 12.73 12.54 -3.48
N ILE A 112 12.91 11.76 -2.44
CA ILE A 112 12.69 10.31 -2.47
C ILE A 112 11.22 10.00 -2.81
N THR A 113 10.27 10.69 -2.18
CA THR A 113 8.83 10.52 -2.43
C THR A 113 8.47 10.82 -3.90
N VAL A 114 8.97 11.92 -4.44
CA VAL A 114 8.75 12.30 -5.84
C VAL A 114 9.36 11.27 -6.79
N LEU A 115 10.59 10.79 -6.50
CA LEU A 115 11.25 9.76 -7.30
C LEU A 115 10.47 8.43 -7.29
N ILE A 116 10.01 7.97 -6.12
CA ILE A 116 9.19 6.76 -6.01
C ILE A 116 7.90 6.94 -6.83
N SER A 117 7.21 8.06 -6.68
CA SER A 117 5.98 8.36 -7.42
C SER A 117 6.19 8.41 -8.93
N TRP A 118 7.32 8.96 -9.36
CA TRP A 118 7.68 9.01 -10.78
C TRP A 118 7.96 7.62 -11.36
N ILE A 119 8.73 6.79 -10.64
CA ILE A 119 9.00 5.39 -11.02
C ILE A 119 7.69 4.58 -11.05
N SER A 120 6.81 4.77 -10.06
CA SER A 120 5.52 4.09 -10.01
C SER A 120 4.66 4.37 -11.24
N LYS A 121 4.60 5.62 -11.70
CA LYS A 121 3.89 6.00 -12.94
C LYS A 121 4.44 5.32 -14.19
N LEU A 122 5.77 5.15 -14.27
CA LEU A 122 6.37 4.43 -15.41
C LEU A 122 5.94 2.96 -15.47
N ILE A 123 5.65 2.36 -14.32
CA ILE A 123 5.29 0.95 -14.21
C ILE A 123 3.78 0.74 -14.38
N GLU A 124 2.98 1.76 -14.10
CA GLU A 124 1.51 1.71 -14.14
C GLU A 124 0.97 1.13 -15.46
N LYS A 125 1.56 1.50 -16.59
CA LYS A 125 1.17 0.99 -17.90
C LYS A 125 1.32 -0.54 -17.99
N ARG A 126 2.42 -1.09 -17.49
CA ARG A 126 2.68 -2.54 -17.51
C ARG A 126 1.73 -3.30 -16.58
N ILE A 127 1.46 -2.73 -15.40
CA ILE A 127 0.48 -3.30 -14.46
C ILE A 127 -0.92 -3.30 -15.07
N ARG A 128 -1.27 -2.24 -15.80
CA ARG A 128 -2.54 -2.15 -16.51
C ARG A 128 -2.68 -3.23 -17.56
N THR A 129 -1.64 -3.49 -18.35
CA THR A 129 -1.64 -4.59 -19.33
C THR A 129 -1.88 -5.95 -18.66
N ILE A 130 -1.24 -6.22 -17.51
CA ILE A 130 -1.50 -7.47 -16.75
C ILE A 130 -2.97 -7.56 -16.35
N ARG A 131 -3.57 -6.46 -15.87
CA ARG A 131 -4.99 -6.45 -15.46
C ARG A 131 -5.92 -6.67 -16.66
N GLU A 132 -5.62 -6.07 -17.80
CA GLU A 132 -6.38 -6.24 -19.04
C GLU A 132 -6.34 -7.70 -19.52
N GLU A 133 -5.15 -8.32 -19.55
CA GLU A 133 -4.99 -9.72 -19.93
C GLU A 133 -5.64 -10.69 -18.92
N ASN A 134 -5.58 -10.39 -17.62
CA ASN A 134 -6.29 -11.16 -16.59
C ASN A 134 -7.82 -11.03 -16.73
N GLY A 135 -8.31 -9.85 -17.05
CA GLY A 135 -9.75 -9.63 -17.33
C GLY A 135 -10.22 -10.48 -18.49
N GLU A 136 -9.44 -10.52 -19.58
CA GLU A 136 -9.77 -11.36 -20.74
C GLU A 136 -9.71 -12.87 -20.41
N LEU A 137 -8.73 -13.29 -19.58
CA LEU A 137 -8.68 -14.66 -19.10
C LEU A 137 -9.92 -15.05 -18.28
N THR A 138 -10.37 -14.13 -17.43
CA THR A 138 -11.60 -14.30 -16.63
C THR A 138 -12.83 -14.39 -17.52
N ASN A 139 -12.92 -13.58 -18.58
CA ASN A 139 -14.01 -13.64 -19.55
C ASN A 139 -14.03 -15.01 -20.26
N VAL A 140 -12.87 -15.47 -20.76
CA VAL A 140 -12.75 -16.80 -21.38
C VAL A 140 -13.18 -17.90 -20.41
N ALA A 141 -12.77 -17.83 -19.13
CA ALA A 141 -13.17 -18.82 -18.12
C ALA A 141 -14.68 -18.80 -17.84
N THR A 142 -15.26 -17.61 -17.74
CA THR A 142 -16.71 -17.42 -17.49
C THR A 142 -17.54 -17.95 -18.67
N ASP A 143 -17.14 -17.67 -19.90
CA ASP A 143 -17.78 -18.21 -21.11
C ASP A 143 -17.79 -19.73 -21.10
N ALA A 144 -16.73 -20.36 -20.60
CA ALA A 144 -16.68 -21.81 -20.45
C ALA A 144 -17.73 -22.35 -19.48
N VAL A 145 -17.81 -21.71 -18.29
CA VAL A 145 -18.73 -22.17 -17.25
C VAL A 145 -20.18 -22.02 -17.75
N VAL A 146 -20.51 -20.89 -18.37
CA VAL A 146 -21.85 -20.64 -18.92
C VAL A 146 -22.15 -21.56 -20.10
N GLY A 147 -21.17 -21.76 -20.99
CA GLY A 147 -21.31 -22.58 -22.18
C GLY A 147 -21.01 -24.08 -21.99
N LEU A 148 -20.67 -24.55 -20.78
CA LEU A 148 -20.15 -25.90 -20.53
C LEU A 148 -21.06 -27.02 -21.06
N ARG A 149 -22.38 -26.87 -20.95
CA ARG A 149 -23.36 -27.84 -21.43
C ARG A 149 -23.32 -27.95 -22.96
N ILE A 150 -23.17 -26.83 -23.65
CA ILE A 150 -23.11 -26.78 -25.11
C ILE A 150 -21.76 -27.31 -25.58
N LEU A 151 -20.67 -26.87 -24.97
CA LEU A 151 -19.31 -27.33 -25.25
C LEU A 151 -19.18 -28.85 -25.16
N ARG A 152 -19.78 -29.46 -24.14
CA ARG A 152 -19.81 -30.91 -23.97
C ARG A 152 -20.67 -31.62 -25.00
N GLY A 153 -21.76 -30.97 -25.45
CA GLY A 153 -22.65 -31.53 -26.45
C GLY A 153 -22.04 -31.60 -27.85
N ILE A 154 -21.15 -30.63 -28.18
CA ILE A 154 -20.50 -30.55 -29.51
C ILE A 154 -19.05 -31.07 -29.53
N GLY A 155 -18.51 -31.51 -28.37
CA GLY A 155 -17.11 -31.95 -28.26
C GLY A 155 -16.08 -30.84 -28.41
N GLY A 156 -16.42 -29.60 -27.98
CA GLY A 156 -15.60 -28.40 -28.14
C GLY A 156 -14.54 -28.18 -27.05
N GLU A 157 -14.35 -29.11 -26.10
CA GLU A 157 -13.48 -28.93 -24.94
C GLU A 157 -12.02 -28.67 -25.31
N ASN A 158 -11.52 -29.33 -26.35
CA ASN A 158 -10.13 -29.15 -26.79
C ASN A 158 -9.90 -27.75 -27.35
N ALA A 159 -10.77 -27.26 -28.21
CA ALA A 159 -10.66 -25.91 -28.78
C ALA A 159 -10.75 -24.82 -27.68
N PHE A 160 -11.62 -25.04 -26.70
CA PHE A 160 -11.72 -24.15 -25.55
C PHE A 160 -10.43 -24.16 -24.70
N ASN A 161 -9.90 -25.36 -24.42
CA ASN A 161 -8.68 -25.51 -23.62
C ASN A 161 -7.48 -24.84 -24.30
N GLU A 162 -7.39 -24.91 -25.62
CA GLU A 162 -6.36 -24.20 -26.39
C GLU A 162 -6.53 -22.67 -26.28
N ARG A 163 -7.75 -22.15 -26.40
CA ARG A 163 -8.03 -20.73 -26.23
C ARG A 163 -7.67 -20.26 -24.81
N TYR A 164 -8.06 -20.99 -23.78
CA TYR A 164 -7.72 -20.69 -22.39
C TYR A 164 -6.21 -20.71 -22.16
N ARG A 165 -5.51 -21.74 -22.66
CA ARG A 165 -4.05 -21.82 -22.58
C ARG A 165 -3.36 -20.66 -23.29
N ALA A 166 -3.82 -20.29 -24.47
CA ALA A 166 -3.25 -19.17 -25.21
C ALA A 166 -3.39 -17.86 -24.43
N GLN A 167 -4.56 -17.59 -23.85
CA GLN A 167 -4.79 -16.40 -23.02
C GLN A 167 -3.98 -16.44 -21.73
N SER A 168 -3.91 -17.58 -21.06
CA SER A 168 -3.07 -17.78 -19.87
C SER A 168 -1.58 -17.51 -20.14
N GLN A 169 -1.09 -17.88 -21.34
CA GLN A 169 0.28 -17.56 -21.75
C GLN A 169 0.49 -16.06 -21.98
N ARG A 170 -0.52 -15.30 -22.46
CA ARG A 170 -0.45 -13.84 -22.56
C ARG A 170 -0.34 -13.19 -21.19
N VAL A 171 -1.15 -13.62 -20.23
CA VAL A 171 -1.06 -13.15 -18.83
C VAL A 171 0.32 -13.42 -18.26
N LYS A 172 0.83 -14.64 -18.45
CA LYS A 172 2.19 -15.02 -18.02
C LYS A 172 3.24 -14.09 -18.65
N GLN A 173 3.16 -13.86 -19.96
CA GLN A 173 4.12 -13.03 -20.67
C GLN A 173 4.08 -11.57 -20.18
N ALA A 174 2.88 -10.99 -20.02
CA ALA A 174 2.70 -9.65 -19.46
C ALA A 174 3.30 -9.55 -18.03
N GLY A 175 3.12 -10.61 -17.21
CA GLY A 175 3.72 -10.70 -15.89
C GLY A 175 5.26 -10.73 -15.93
N ILE A 176 5.84 -11.53 -16.81
CA ILE A 176 7.30 -11.61 -16.99
C ILE A 176 7.88 -10.26 -17.45
N GLU A 177 7.20 -9.58 -18.36
CA GLU A 177 7.64 -8.25 -18.85
C GLU A 177 7.52 -7.15 -17.79
N ALA A 178 6.57 -7.25 -16.88
CA ALA A 178 6.40 -6.29 -15.79
C ALA A 178 7.33 -6.58 -14.59
N ALA A 179 7.71 -7.83 -14.35
CA ALA A 179 8.46 -8.25 -13.17
C ALA A 179 9.77 -7.48 -12.93
N PRO A 180 10.64 -7.21 -13.94
CA PRO A 180 11.87 -6.45 -13.71
C PRO A 180 11.59 -5.02 -13.22
N SER A 181 10.54 -4.40 -13.74
CA SER A 181 10.18 -3.04 -13.37
C SER A 181 9.60 -2.97 -11.95
N GLN A 182 8.78 -3.95 -11.58
CA GLN A 182 8.25 -4.09 -10.22
C GLN A 182 9.38 -4.38 -9.23
N ALA A 183 10.32 -5.27 -9.58
CA ALA A 183 11.50 -5.54 -8.77
C ALA A 183 12.37 -4.30 -8.59
N ALA A 184 12.60 -3.52 -9.64
CA ALA A 184 13.35 -2.27 -9.57
C ALA A 184 12.66 -1.25 -8.63
N LEU A 185 11.34 -1.11 -8.72
CA LEU A 185 10.58 -0.25 -7.80
C LEU A 185 10.71 -0.72 -6.35
N ALA A 186 10.54 -2.02 -6.10
CA ALA A 186 10.65 -2.58 -4.76
C ALA A 186 12.04 -2.35 -4.17
N VAL A 187 13.10 -2.61 -4.94
CA VAL A 187 14.48 -2.35 -4.52
C VAL A 187 14.69 -0.86 -4.22
N PHE A 188 14.21 0.04 -5.09
CA PHE A 188 14.37 1.47 -4.88
C PHE A 188 13.59 1.97 -3.66
N SER A 189 12.37 1.48 -3.46
CA SER A 189 11.52 1.84 -2.32
C SER A 189 12.10 1.40 -0.98
N GLU A 190 12.87 0.31 -0.93
CA GLU A 190 13.55 -0.13 0.30
C GLU A 190 14.97 0.46 0.43
N ALA A 191 15.70 0.60 -0.68
CA ALA A 191 17.07 1.08 -0.66
C ALA A 191 17.16 2.59 -0.38
N ALA A 192 16.30 3.41 -0.97
CA ALA A 192 16.40 4.86 -0.82
C ALA A 192 16.21 5.35 0.62
N PRO A 193 15.21 4.89 1.39
CA PRO A 193 15.09 5.17 2.82
C PRO A 193 16.27 4.65 3.65
N THR A 194 16.75 3.46 3.33
CA THR A 194 17.89 2.86 4.03
C THR A 194 19.18 3.67 3.81
N LEU A 195 19.42 4.08 2.57
CA LEU A 195 20.55 4.96 2.23
C LEU A 195 20.43 6.33 2.91
N LEU A 196 19.23 6.90 3.01
CA LEU A 196 19.01 8.13 3.75
C LEU A 196 19.40 7.95 5.23
N THR A 197 18.95 6.85 5.85
CA THR A 197 19.32 6.56 7.25
C THR A 197 20.84 6.41 7.41
N ALA A 198 21.49 5.69 6.50
CA ALA A 198 22.94 5.53 6.50
C ALA A 198 23.66 6.88 6.35
N ALA A 199 23.18 7.75 5.46
CA ALA A 199 23.73 9.09 5.27
C ALA A 199 23.58 9.96 6.52
N VAL A 200 22.40 9.93 7.17
CA VAL A 200 22.16 10.68 8.41
C VAL A 200 23.07 10.19 9.53
N VAL A 201 23.25 8.87 9.67
CA VAL A 201 24.15 8.29 10.67
C VAL A 201 25.60 8.66 10.37
N ALA A 202 26.05 8.60 9.12
CA ALA A 202 27.41 8.96 8.73
C ALA A 202 27.71 10.45 8.98
N LEU A 203 26.80 11.34 8.54
CA LEU A 203 26.94 12.78 8.78
C LEU A 203 26.87 13.12 10.28
N GLY A 204 25.98 12.47 11.01
CA GLY A 204 25.85 12.64 12.45
C GLY A 204 27.08 12.13 13.20
N ALA A 205 27.66 10.99 12.81
CA ALA A 205 28.90 10.48 13.38
C ALA A 205 30.07 11.46 13.14
N GLN A 206 30.16 12.06 11.97
CA GLN A 206 31.15 13.09 11.68
C GLN A 206 30.99 14.32 12.59
N GLN A 207 29.73 14.75 12.85
CA GLN A 207 29.45 15.85 13.78
C GLN A 207 29.77 15.49 15.24
N VAL A 208 29.61 14.24 15.66
CA VAL A 208 30.02 13.75 16.96
C VAL A 208 31.56 13.80 17.10
N LEU A 209 32.27 13.34 16.07
CA LEU A 209 33.73 13.36 16.07
C LEU A 209 34.31 14.78 16.09
N SER A 210 33.62 15.75 15.47
CA SER A 210 33.99 17.18 15.52
C SER A 210 33.54 17.90 16.79
N GLY A 211 32.85 17.24 17.71
CA GLY A 211 32.36 17.83 18.97
C GLY A 211 31.10 18.71 18.81
N GLN A 212 30.50 18.73 17.62
CA GLN A 212 29.30 19.54 17.36
C GLN A 212 28.00 18.85 17.83
N LEU A 213 28.04 17.54 17.99
CA LEU A 213 26.90 16.72 18.41
C LEU A 213 27.31 15.78 19.55
N GLN A 214 26.41 15.53 20.49
CA GLN A 214 26.61 14.50 21.50
C GLN A 214 26.25 13.10 20.99
N PRO A 215 26.90 12.00 21.42
CA PRO A 215 26.56 10.65 20.98
C PRO A 215 25.10 10.26 21.22
N GLY A 216 24.49 10.74 22.31
CA GLY A 216 23.06 10.54 22.60
C GLY A 216 22.13 11.21 21.59
N GLN A 217 22.51 12.36 21.07
CA GLN A 217 21.75 13.05 20.02
C GLN A 217 21.80 12.29 18.70
N LEU A 218 22.92 11.66 18.35
CA LEU A 218 23.01 10.80 17.17
C LEU A 218 22.00 9.64 17.23
N LEU A 219 21.88 9.00 18.40
CA LEU A 219 20.88 7.95 18.61
C LEU A 219 19.45 8.48 18.45
N THR A 220 19.20 9.68 18.93
CA THR A 220 17.90 10.35 18.76
C THR A 220 17.60 10.63 17.29
N PHE A 221 18.58 11.11 16.52
CA PHE A 221 18.44 11.30 15.06
C PHE A 221 18.17 10.01 14.33
N PHE A 222 18.82 8.91 14.70
CA PHE A 222 18.52 7.59 14.14
C PHE A 222 17.06 7.18 14.41
N GLY A 223 16.58 7.38 15.65
CA GLY A 223 15.19 7.11 16.01
C GLY A 223 14.19 7.97 15.21
N TYR A 224 14.46 9.26 15.07
CA TYR A 224 13.64 10.18 14.29
C TYR A 224 13.60 9.81 12.81
N THR A 225 14.76 9.50 12.22
CA THR A 225 14.84 9.06 10.83
C THR A 225 14.05 7.77 10.63
N SER A 226 14.22 6.78 11.50
CA SER A 226 13.46 5.52 11.46
C SER A 226 11.96 5.73 11.56
N PHE A 227 11.50 6.69 12.37
CA PHE A 227 10.09 7.07 12.45
C PHE A 227 9.58 7.68 11.15
N LEU A 228 10.36 8.58 10.52
CA LEU A 228 9.99 9.24 9.27
C LEU A 228 9.87 8.28 8.08
N LEU A 229 10.47 7.10 8.16
CA LEU A 229 10.32 6.07 7.12
C LEU A 229 8.96 5.36 7.15
N LEU A 230 8.25 5.37 8.29
CA LEU A 230 6.94 4.71 8.42
C LEU A 230 5.88 5.29 7.47
N PRO A 231 5.68 6.63 7.40
CA PRO A 231 4.72 7.22 6.46
C PRO A 231 5.11 7.02 4.99
N MET A 232 6.40 6.90 4.67
CA MET A 232 6.86 6.65 3.29
C MET A 232 6.44 5.28 2.75
N ARG A 233 6.28 4.29 3.64
CA ARG A 233 5.79 2.94 3.26
C ARG A 233 4.27 2.88 3.12
N ALA A 234 3.57 3.90 3.59
CA ALA A 234 2.11 3.98 3.53
C ALA A 234 1.57 4.73 2.30
N ILE A 235 2.45 5.36 1.51
CA ILE A 235 2.19 6.07 0.26
C ILE A 235 2.42 5.13 -0.92
#